data_af447a7aa97d058144c4a8b94469c2eb
#
_entry.id   af447a7aa97d058144c4a8b94469c2eb
#
_cell.length_a   1.000
_cell.length_b   1.000
_cell.length_c   1.000
_cell.angle_alpha   90.00
_cell.angle_beta   90.00
_cell.angle_gamma   90.00
#
_symmetry.space_group_name_H-M   'P 1'
#
loop_
_entity.id
_entity.type
_entity.pdbx_description
1 polymer ?
#
loop_
_entity_poly.entity_id
_entity_poly.type
_entity_poly.pdbx_seq_one_letter_code
_entity_poly.pdbx_strand_id
1 'polypeptide(L)'
;LASDVYEDVVLMGTSRCNSHYVPSIISDTLGCSVYNGGIDGSDNIFSHYITLNFILSKHKPKVICLELMPSDFEKQPDPFSTISFFAPYFGKSEGADSVFRLAGKYWEYRISHLYRYNAKAISNIAGLAINRNEGGDHGYLPNPQPAQYPTSLAHGFPITKVDSLKLKYVQKFIDLCRKNNIKLVFVVSPMYVKVDKDYYDPLKAIAARNHVPFMDYHTEGLFLDHPDYFRDSNH
;
A
#
# COMPACT_ATOMS: atom_id res chain seq x y z
N LEU A 1 -12.53 6.77 -1.45
CA LEU A 1 -11.14 6.58 -1.89
C LEU A 1 -10.51 7.94 -2.10
N ALA A 2 -9.36 8.25 -1.57
CA ALA A 2 -8.42 9.36 -1.80
C ALA A 2 -8.93 10.71 -2.43
N SER A 3 -10.22 10.87 -2.67
CA SER A 3 -10.79 12.08 -3.29
C SER A 3 -10.87 13.27 -2.34
N ASP A 4 -10.83 13.01 -1.04
CA ASP A 4 -11.05 14.00 0.01
C ASP A 4 -9.98 13.92 1.12
N VAL A 5 -8.75 13.52 0.72
CA VAL A 5 -7.59 13.49 1.60
C VAL A 5 -6.95 14.86 1.59
N TYR A 6 -6.93 15.54 2.74
CA TYR A 6 -6.31 16.86 2.92
C TYR A 6 -5.34 16.90 4.10
N GLU A 7 -5.06 15.74 4.69
CA GLU A 7 -4.26 15.57 5.89
C GLU A 7 -2.78 15.79 5.61
N ASP A 8 -2.06 16.21 6.64
CA ASP A 8 -0.62 16.47 6.59
C ASP A 8 0.19 15.18 6.39
N VAL A 9 -0.27 14.09 6.99
CA VAL A 9 0.35 12.77 6.92
C VAL A 9 -0.60 11.78 6.26
N VAL A 10 -0.12 11.08 5.24
CA VAL A 10 -0.88 9.99 4.60
C VAL A 10 -0.12 8.68 4.75
N LEU A 11 -0.79 7.72 5.36
CA LEU A 11 -0.33 6.33 5.41
C LEU A 11 -0.78 5.63 4.13
N MET A 12 0.09 4.88 3.50
CA MET A 12 -0.20 4.13 2.27
C MET A 12 0.28 2.68 2.43
N GLY A 13 -0.42 1.76 1.82
CA GLY A 13 -0.10 0.34 1.88
C GLY A 13 -1.30 -0.52 1.52
N THR A 14 -1.26 -1.75 1.96
CA THR A 14 -2.29 -2.77 1.72
C THR A 14 -3.29 -2.88 2.87
N SER A 15 -3.92 -4.06 3.05
CA SER A 15 -4.76 -4.40 4.19
C SER A 15 -4.06 -4.19 5.54
N ARG A 16 -2.74 -4.45 5.60
CA ARG A 16 -1.97 -4.24 6.82
C ARG A 16 -1.91 -2.77 7.19
N CYS A 17 -1.61 -1.89 6.23
CA CYS A 17 -1.70 -0.46 6.47
C CYS A 17 -3.09 -0.07 6.95
N ASN A 18 -4.12 -0.56 6.25
CA ASN A 18 -5.52 -0.24 6.55
C ASN A 18 -5.94 -0.65 7.98
N SER A 19 -5.43 -1.79 8.48
CA SER A 19 -5.87 -2.40 9.74
C SER A 19 -4.90 -2.24 10.92
N HIS A 20 -3.63 -1.84 10.69
CA HIS A 20 -2.63 -1.74 11.76
C HIS A 20 -2.42 -0.32 12.28
N TYR A 21 -2.68 0.69 11.47
CA TYR A 21 -2.36 2.07 11.82
C TYR A 21 -3.63 2.87 12.09
N VAL A 22 -3.81 3.28 13.33
CA VAL A 22 -4.98 4.06 13.80
C VAL A 22 -4.64 5.55 13.71
N PRO A 23 -5.25 6.32 12.77
CA PRO A 23 -4.89 7.72 12.54
C PRO A 23 -5.06 8.61 13.74
N SER A 24 -6.13 8.45 14.54
CA SER A 24 -6.35 9.27 15.73
C SER A 24 -5.20 9.15 16.73
N ILE A 25 -4.72 7.93 17.01
CA ILE A 25 -3.59 7.69 17.92
C ILE A 25 -2.32 8.37 17.42
N ILE A 26 -2.06 8.25 16.12
CA ILE A 26 -0.87 8.87 15.50
C ILE A 26 -1.00 10.39 15.48
N SER A 27 -2.19 10.90 15.15
CA SER A 27 -2.51 12.33 15.13
C SER A 27 -2.31 12.98 16.49
N ASP A 28 -2.83 12.35 17.54
CA ASP A 28 -2.69 12.82 18.93
C ASP A 28 -1.23 12.84 19.37
N THR A 29 -0.44 11.84 18.92
CA THR A 29 0.97 11.74 19.28
C THR A 29 1.84 12.77 18.54
N LEU A 30 1.55 13.02 17.27
CA LEU A 30 2.38 13.88 16.39
C LEU A 30 1.88 15.33 16.36
N GLY A 31 0.68 15.62 16.83
CA GLY A 31 0.04 16.94 16.76
C GLY A 31 -0.24 17.40 15.32
N CYS A 32 -0.55 16.47 14.41
CA CYS A 32 -0.86 16.78 13.01
C CYS A 32 -1.98 15.88 12.49
N SER A 33 -2.63 16.27 11.39
CA SER A 33 -3.69 15.47 10.79
C SER A 33 -3.13 14.26 10.05
N VAL A 34 -3.77 13.10 10.23
CA VAL A 34 -3.34 11.81 9.66
C VAL A 34 -4.52 11.14 8.97
N TYR A 35 -4.27 10.60 7.78
CA TYR A 35 -5.23 9.78 7.04
C TYR A 35 -4.63 8.42 6.71
N ASN A 36 -5.40 7.36 6.91
CA ASN A 36 -5.02 6.02 6.49
C ASN A 36 -5.60 5.73 5.10
N GLY A 37 -4.72 5.75 4.10
CA GLY A 37 -5.02 5.47 2.70
C GLY A 37 -4.69 4.04 2.28
N GLY A 38 -4.56 3.11 3.20
CA GLY A 38 -4.38 1.69 2.90
C GLY A 38 -5.54 1.13 2.08
N ILE A 39 -5.24 0.27 1.11
CA ILE A 39 -6.24 -0.31 0.20
C ILE A 39 -6.07 -1.83 0.18
N ASP A 40 -7.08 -2.54 0.67
CA ASP A 40 -7.08 -4.00 0.66
C ASP A 40 -6.87 -4.56 -0.75
N GLY A 41 -5.96 -5.53 -0.88
CA GLY A 41 -5.65 -6.20 -2.13
C GLY A 41 -4.85 -5.35 -3.13
N SER A 42 -4.34 -4.18 -2.74
CA SER A 42 -3.46 -3.36 -3.59
C SER A 42 -1.97 -3.67 -3.33
N ASP A 43 -1.63 -4.93 -3.34
CA ASP A 43 -0.40 -5.51 -2.80
C ASP A 43 0.82 -5.45 -3.73
N ASN A 44 1.07 -4.32 -4.37
CA ASN A 44 2.35 -4.08 -5.03
C ASN A 44 2.62 -2.60 -5.32
N ILE A 45 3.89 -2.30 -5.58
CA ILE A 45 4.37 -0.93 -5.82
C ILE A 45 3.69 -0.22 -7.01
N PHE A 46 3.18 -0.95 -8.01
CA PHE A 46 2.45 -0.35 -9.12
C PHE A 46 1.13 0.26 -8.64
N SER A 47 0.40 -0.45 -7.78
CA SER A 47 -0.82 0.02 -7.14
C SER A 47 -0.54 1.25 -6.26
N HIS A 48 0.52 1.19 -5.45
CA HIS A 48 0.93 2.32 -4.61
C HIS A 48 1.33 3.54 -5.45
N TYR A 49 2.02 3.34 -6.58
CA TYR A 49 2.39 4.43 -7.49
C TYR A 49 1.15 5.07 -8.14
N ILE A 50 0.15 4.29 -8.54
CA ILE A 50 -1.13 4.80 -9.04
C ILE A 50 -1.81 5.64 -7.95
N THR A 51 -1.94 5.09 -6.73
CA THR A 51 -2.58 5.77 -5.59
C THR A 51 -1.88 7.09 -5.26
N LEU A 52 -0.54 7.12 -5.22
CA LEU A 52 0.22 8.35 -5.00
C LEU A 52 -0.11 9.41 -6.04
N ASN A 53 -0.14 9.04 -7.33
CA ASN A 53 -0.50 9.99 -8.40
C ASN A 53 -1.92 10.56 -8.23
N PHE A 54 -2.83 9.76 -7.68
CA PHE A 54 -4.17 10.22 -7.34
C PHE A 54 -4.19 11.23 -6.23
N ILE A 55 -3.55 10.92 -5.11
CA ILE A 55 -3.42 11.82 -3.96
C ILE A 55 -2.86 13.15 -4.46
N LEU A 56 -1.76 13.11 -5.22
CA LEU A 56 -1.09 14.31 -5.72
C LEU A 56 -1.89 15.13 -6.73
N SER A 57 -2.89 14.54 -7.36
CA SER A 57 -3.80 15.27 -8.25
C SER A 57 -4.79 16.18 -7.48
N LYS A 58 -4.93 15.98 -6.19
CA LYS A 58 -5.87 16.67 -5.31
C LYS A 58 -5.19 17.44 -4.19
N HIS A 59 -4.23 16.80 -3.53
CA HIS A 59 -3.57 17.33 -2.35
C HIS A 59 -2.10 16.92 -2.33
N LYS A 60 -1.27 17.71 -1.65
CA LYS A 60 0.15 17.42 -1.40
C LYS A 60 0.36 17.27 0.10
N PRO A 61 0.37 16.04 0.64
CA PRO A 61 0.67 15.82 2.05
C PRO A 61 2.11 16.25 2.35
N LYS A 62 2.41 16.58 3.60
CA LYS A 62 3.77 16.88 4.05
C LYS A 62 4.61 15.61 4.18
N VAL A 63 3.96 14.51 4.60
CA VAL A 63 4.60 13.22 4.84
C VAL A 63 3.78 12.09 4.21
N ILE A 64 4.47 11.15 3.58
CA ILE A 64 3.90 9.85 3.21
C ILE A 64 4.67 8.78 3.98
N CYS A 65 3.93 7.92 4.66
CA CYS A 65 4.42 6.68 5.22
C CYS A 65 3.93 5.53 4.34
N LEU A 66 4.85 4.87 3.61
CA LEU A 66 4.52 3.73 2.76
C LEU A 66 4.88 2.43 3.48
N GLU A 67 3.84 1.67 3.81
CA GLU A 67 3.99 0.30 4.32
C GLU A 67 4.27 -0.63 3.16
N LEU A 68 5.42 -1.29 3.21
CA LEU A 68 5.94 -2.15 2.16
C LEU A 68 5.77 -3.63 2.51
N MET A 69 5.59 -4.43 1.48
CA MET A 69 5.50 -5.89 1.54
C MET A 69 6.50 -6.56 0.60
N PRO A 70 6.76 -7.87 0.75
CA PRO A 70 7.58 -8.63 -0.21
C PRO A 70 7.10 -8.48 -1.65
N SER A 71 5.79 -8.42 -1.86
CA SER A 71 5.17 -8.22 -3.17
C SER A 71 5.58 -6.92 -3.87
N ASP A 72 6.12 -5.92 -3.14
CA ASP A 72 6.58 -4.65 -3.73
C ASP A 72 7.92 -4.77 -4.48
N PHE A 73 8.65 -5.84 -4.29
CA PHE A 73 9.95 -6.04 -4.95
C PHE A 73 10.20 -7.47 -5.42
N GLU A 74 9.41 -8.44 -4.98
CA GLU A 74 9.52 -9.83 -5.41
C GLU A 74 8.87 -10.05 -6.78
N LYS A 75 9.48 -10.93 -7.60
CA LYS A 75 8.93 -11.31 -8.89
C LYS A 75 7.68 -12.17 -8.72
N GLN A 76 6.58 -11.74 -9.32
CA GLN A 76 5.30 -12.44 -9.34
C GLN A 76 4.94 -12.89 -10.76
N PRO A 77 4.15 -13.98 -10.91
CA PRO A 77 3.67 -14.43 -12.22
C PRO A 77 2.84 -13.37 -12.96
N ASP A 78 1.96 -12.70 -12.26
CA ASP A 78 1.17 -11.56 -12.77
C ASP A 78 1.35 -10.34 -11.86
N PRO A 79 2.34 -9.47 -12.14
CA PRO A 79 2.60 -8.30 -11.32
C PRO A 79 1.55 -7.20 -11.48
N PHE A 80 0.62 -7.33 -12.43
CA PHE A 80 -0.41 -6.33 -12.73
C PHE A 80 -1.83 -6.76 -12.37
N SER A 81 -2.00 -7.92 -11.71
CA SER A 81 -3.32 -8.45 -11.34
C SER A 81 -4.20 -7.45 -10.60
N THR A 82 -3.60 -6.65 -9.73
CA THR A 82 -4.32 -5.70 -8.85
C THR A 82 -4.63 -4.35 -9.50
N ILE A 83 -4.00 -4.00 -10.63
CA ILE A 83 -4.22 -2.67 -11.25
C ILE A 83 -5.63 -2.48 -11.80
N SER A 84 -6.38 -3.56 -12.04
CA SER A 84 -7.79 -3.49 -12.45
C SER A 84 -8.67 -2.77 -11.43
N PHE A 85 -8.28 -2.75 -10.15
CA PHE A 85 -8.95 -1.98 -9.10
C PHE A 85 -8.95 -0.48 -9.40
N PHE A 86 -7.94 -0.02 -10.11
CA PHE A 86 -7.74 1.38 -10.46
C PHE A 86 -8.27 1.75 -11.84
N ALA A 87 -8.86 0.81 -12.59
CA ALA A 87 -9.41 1.05 -13.92
C ALA A 87 -10.43 2.22 -13.98
N PRO A 88 -11.32 2.44 -12.98
CA PRO A 88 -12.21 3.60 -12.95
C PRO A 88 -11.50 4.96 -12.93
N TYR A 89 -10.24 4.96 -12.56
CA TYR A 89 -9.41 6.15 -12.45
C TYR A 89 -8.53 6.40 -13.68
N PHE A 90 -8.62 5.57 -14.69
CA PHE A 90 -7.90 5.75 -15.95
C PHE A 90 -8.23 7.14 -16.57
N GLY A 91 -7.20 7.81 -17.04
CA GLY A 91 -7.33 9.16 -17.63
C GLY A 91 -7.35 10.31 -16.61
N LYS A 92 -7.21 10.01 -15.32
CA LYS A 92 -7.18 11.06 -14.27
C LYS A 92 -5.78 11.57 -13.97
N SER A 93 -4.74 10.77 -14.25
CA SER A 93 -3.33 11.14 -14.05
C SER A 93 -2.44 10.44 -15.05
N GLU A 94 -1.56 11.19 -15.73
CA GLU A 94 -0.60 10.62 -16.69
C GLU A 94 0.36 9.64 -16.02
N GLY A 95 0.76 9.91 -14.77
CA GLY A 95 1.61 9.00 -14.00
C GLY A 95 0.91 7.66 -13.74
N ALA A 96 -0.36 7.68 -13.36
CA ALA A 96 -1.17 6.48 -13.19
C ALA A 96 -1.36 5.75 -14.54
N ASP A 97 -1.67 6.49 -15.60
CA ASP A 97 -1.88 5.93 -16.94
C ASP A 97 -0.62 5.25 -17.49
N SER A 98 0.58 5.69 -17.06
CA SER A 98 1.83 5.05 -17.42
C SER A 98 1.91 3.58 -16.97
N VAL A 99 1.29 3.25 -15.83
CA VAL A 99 1.21 1.87 -15.34
C VAL A 99 0.25 1.04 -16.19
N PHE A 100 -0.88 1.61 -16.60
CA PHE A 100 -1.82 0.93 -17.51
C PHE A 100 -1.19 0.66 -18.88
N ARG A 101 -0.34 1.57 -19.39
CA ARG A 101 0.45 1.32 -20.62
C ARG A 101 1.42 0.17 -20.43
N LEU A 102 2.13 0.15 -19.30
CA LEU A 102 3.09 -0.89 -18.98
C LEU A 102 2.43 -2.28 -18.89
N ALA A 103 1.23 -2.32 -18.33
CA ALA A 103 0.43 -3.55 -18.21
C ALA A 103 -0.27 -3.97 -19.50
N GLY A 104 -0.10 -3.22 -20.60
CA GLY A 104 -0.78 -3.48 -21.89
C GLY A 104 -2.28 -3.18 -21.89
N LYS A 105 -2.82 -2.57 -20.81
CA LYS A 105 -4.26 -2.32 -20.63
C LYS A 105 -4.71 -0.94 -21.12
N TYR A 106 -3.80 -0.09 -21.55
CA TYR A 106 -4.08 1.30 -21.90
C TYR A 106 -5.13 1.43 -23.00
N TRP A 107 -4.99 0.70 -24.10
CA TRP A 107 -5.91 0.80 -25.23
C TRP A 107 -7.28 0.20 -24.92
N GLU A 108 -7.33 -0.90 -24.17
CA GLU A 108 -8.60 -1.49 -23.70
C GLU A 108 -9.41 -0.47 -22.92
N TYR A 109 -8.77 0.23 -21.97
CA TYR A 109 -9.43 1.24 -21.13
C TYR A 109 -9.72 2.56 -21.87
N ARG A 110 -8.97 2.88 -22.92
CA ARG A 110 -9.20 4.08 -23.70
C ARG A 110 -10.38 3.94 -24.67
N ILE A 111 -10.54 2.79 -25.29
CA ILE A 111 -11.58 2.53 -26.31
C ILE A 111 -12.92 2.21 -25.65
N SER A 112 -12.93 1.44 -24.58
CA SER A 112 -14.17 0.98 -23.95
C SER A 112 -14.34 1.50 -22.53
N HIS A 113 -15.26 2.46 -22.37
CA HIS A 113 -15.70 2.91 -21.06
C HIS A 113 -16.35 1.76 -20.25
N LEU A 114 -17.08 0.87 -20.90
CA LEU A 114 -17.69 -0.30 -20.26
C LEU A 114 -16.62 -1.25 -19.71
N TYR A 115 -15.50 -1.44 -20.39
CA TYR A 115 -14.44 -2.34 -19.94
C TYR A 115 -13.80 -1.86 -18.62
N ARG A 116 -13.74 -0.55 -18.38
CA ARG A 116 -13.23 0.03 -17.11
C ARG A 116 -14.08 -0.37 -15.91
N TYR A 117 -15.36 -0.61 -16.12
CA TYR A 117 -16.32 -0.85 -15.04
C TYR A 117 -16.84 -2.30 -14.99
N ASN A 118 -16.60 -3.10 -16.06
CA ASN A 118 -17.25 -4.39 -16.26
C ASN A 118 -16.97 -5.43 -15.16
N ALA A 119 -15.75 -5.48 -14.64
CA ALA A 119 -15.40 -6.46 -13.61
C ALA A 119 -15.89 -6.10 -12.19
N LYS A 120 -16.27 -4.83 -11.96
CA LYS A 120 -16.57 -4.30 -10.61
C LYS A 120 -17.75 -3.34 -10.54
N ALA A 121 -18.49 -3.16 -11.62
CA ALA A 121 -19.67 -2.28 -11.60
C ALA A 121 -20.64 -2.75 -10.50
N ILE A 122 -20.87 -4.05 -10.38
CA ILE A 122 -21.78 -4.63 -9.39
C ILE A 122 -21.21 -4.49 -7.97
N SER A 123 -19.92 -4.76 -7.76
CA SER A 123 -19.28 -4.63 -6.44
C SER A 123 -19.10 -3.16 -6.02
N ASN A 124 -18.89 -2.26 -6.98
CA ASN A 124 -18.82 -0.83 -6.70
C ASN A 124 -20.19 -0.24 -6.40
N ILE A 125 -21.24 -0.67 -7.10
CA ILE A 125 -22.63 -0.32 -6.79
C ILE A 125 -23.03 -0.86 -5.41
N ALA A 126 -22.69 -2.08 -5.11
CA ALA A 126 -22.91 -2.67 -3.79
C ALA A 126 -22.08 -1.96 -2.70
N GLY A 127 -20.86 -1.56 -3.01
CA GLY A 127 -19.99 -0.79 -2.09
C GLY A 127 -20.45 0.65 -1.87
N LEU A 128 -21.15 1.26 -2.82
CA LEU A 128 -21.81 2.57 -2.66
C LEU A 128 -23.10 2.45 -1.84
N ALA A 129 -23.80 1.31 -1.94
CA ALA A 129 -24.99 1.04 -1.15
C ALA A 129 -24.68 0.69 0.33
N ILE A 130 -23.48 0.18 0.60
CA ILE A 130 -22.96 -0.01 1.94
C ILE A 130 -22.07 1.19 2.25
N ASN A 131 -22.60 2.12 3.04
CA ASN A 131 -21.89 3.34 3.46
C ASN A 131 -20.69 2.95 4.33
N ARG A 132 -19.54 2.62 3.70
CA ARG A 132 -18.31 2.16 4.38
C ARG A 132 -17.65 3.24 5.22
N ASN A 133 -18.18 4.47 5.20
CA ASN A 133 -17.64 5.60 5.95
C ASN A 133 -18.31 5.77 7.33
N GLU A 134 -19.31 4.98 7.67
CA GLU A 134 -19.93 5.05 9.00
C GLU A 134 -19.11 4.21 9.99
N GLY A 135 -18.15 4.84 10.64
CA GLY A 135 -17.43 4.29 11.79
C GLY A 135 -15.92 4.10 11.65
N GLY A 136 -15.32 4.45 10.53
CA GLY A 136 -13.87 4.38 10.37
C GLY A 136 -13.16 5.65 10.90
N ASP A 137 -12.06 5.46 11.62
CA ASP A 137 -11.19 6.53 12.08
C ASP A 137 -10.28 7.00 10.93
N HIS A 138 -10.64 8.09 10.25
CA HIS A 138 -9.85 8.70 9.18
C HIS A 138 -9.24 7.70 8.17
N GLY A 139 -10.09 6.77 7.68
CA GLY A 139 -9.70 5.74 6.70
C GLY A 139 -9.22 4.41 7.31
N TYR A 140 -8.97 4.34 8.61
CA TYR A 140 -8.75 3.08 9.30
C TYR A 140 -10.01 2.23 9.29
N LEU A 141 -9.86 0.96 8.95
CA LEU A 141 -10.96 -0.01 8.94
C LEU A 141 -10.59 -1.18 9.86
N PRO A 142 -11.13 -1.22 11.08
CA PRO A 142 -10.95 -2.36 11.95
C PRO A 142 -11.53 -3.61 11.27
N ASN A 143 -10.81 -4.71 11.33
CA ASN A 143 -11.34 -5.95 10.79
C ASN A 143 -12.32 -6.58 11.79
N PRO A 144 -13.63 -6.67 11.47
CA PRO A 144 -14.65 -7.16 12.39
C PRO A 144 -14.67 -8.69 12.53
N GLN A 145 -13.93 -9.42 11.69
CA GLN A 145 -13.90 -10.87 11.76
C GLN A 145 -13.19 -11.35 13.03
N PRO A 146 -13.63 -12.45 13.63
CA PRO A 146 -12.93 -13.06 14.76
C PRO A 146 -11.46 -13.33 14.43
N ALA A 147 -10.58 -13.04 15.38
CA ALA A 147 -9.16 -13.33 15.21
C ALA A 147 -8.94 -14.84 15.10
N GLN A 148 -8.10 -15.23 14.15
CA GLN A 148 -7.59 -16.59 14.02
C GLN A 148 -6.13 -16.56 14.44
N TYR A 149 -5.90 -16.49 15.74
CA TYR A 149 -4.56 -16.37 16.30
C TYR A 149 -3.64 -17.47 15.74
N PRO A 150 -2.44 -17.11 15.27
CA PRO A 150 -1.51 -18.09 14.78
C PRO A 150 -1.08 -19.03 15.92
N THR A 151 -1.18 -20.33 15.68
CA THR A 151 -0.85 -21.37 16.68
C THR A 151 0.61 -21.82 16.60
N SER A 152 1.31 -21.47 15.52
CA SER A 152 2.71 -21.79 15.32
C SER A 152 3.41 -20.70 14.51
N LEU A 153 4.65 -20.39 14.88
CA LEU A 153 5.47 -19.47 14.13
C LEU A 153 5.90 -20.12 12.81
N ALA A 154 5.42 -19.58 11.70
CA ALA A 154 5.84 -20.01 10.39
C ALA A 154 7.22 -19.44 10.02
N HIS A 155 7.95 -20.14 9.14
CA HIS A 155 9.10 -19.57 8.46
C HIS A 155 8.67 -19.07 7.09
N GLY A 156 8.98 -17.81 6.77
CA GLY A 156 8.75 -17.24 5.47
C GLY A 156 9.63 -17.88 4.40
N PHE A 157 9.12 -17.99 3.21
CA PHE A 157 9.92 -18.46 2.08
C PHE A 157 10.95 -17.38 1.71
N PRO A 158 12.20 -17.79 1.42
CA PRO A 158 13.22 -16.84 0.97
C PRO A 158 12.77 -16.18 -0.34
N ILE A 159 13.10 -14.92 -0.52
CA ILE A 159 12.88 -14.24 -1.80
C ILE A 159 13.76 -14.87 -2.85
N THR A 160 13.13 -15.61 -3.76
CA THR A 160 13.85 -16.35 -4.80
C THR A 160 14.29 -15.46 -5.95
N LYS A 161 13.57 -14.36 -6.20
CA LYS A 161 13.87 -13.50 -7.34
C LYS A 161 13.33 -12.09 -7.14
N VAL A 162 14.22 -11.12 -7.18
CA VAL A 162 13.89 -9.68 -7.16
C VAL A 162 13.43 -9.23 -8.54
N ASP A 163 12.36 -8.43 -8.58
CA ASP A 163 11.86 -7.82 -9.81
C ASP A 163 12.46 -6.42 -10.01
N SER A 164 13.35 -6.31 -10.99
CA SER A 164 14.01 -5.05 -11.31
C SER A 164 13.05 -3.94 -11.76
N LEU A 165 11.92 -4.30 -12.36
CA LEU A 165 10.90 -3.34 -12.76
C LEU A 165 10.19 -2.77 -11.55
N LYS A 166 9.86 -3.60 -10.57
CA LYS A 166 9.27 -3.14 -9.29
C LYS A 166 10.25 -2.24 -8.53
N LEU A 167 11.53 -2.60 -8.43
CA LEU A 167 12.54 -1.73 -7.82
C LEU A 167 12.67 -0.39 -8.55
N LYS A 168 12.55 -0.37 -9.88
CA LYS A 168 12.49 0.88 -10.65
C LYS A 168 11.26 1.72 -10.29
N TYR A 169 10.13 1.10 -9.97
CA TYR A 169 8.94 1.82 -9.55
C TYR A 169 9.01 2.30 -8.09
N VAL A 170 9.71 1.58 -7.21
CA VAL A 170 10.08 2.10 -5.89
C VAL A 170 10.90 3.40 -6.06
N GLN A 171 11.90 3.41 -6.94
CA GLN A 171 12.67 4.62 -7.23
C GLN A 171 11.77 5.76 -7.78
N LYS A 172 10.88 5.45 -8.73
CA LYS A 172 9.92 6.45 -9.26
C LYS A 172 8.99 7.00 -8.19
N PHE A 173 8.58 6.17 -7.23
CA PHE A 173 7.77 6.60 -6.10
C PHE A 173 8.53 7.62 -5.23
N ILE A 174 9.80 7.31 -4.91
CA ILE A 174 10.69 8.22 -4.18
C ILE A 174 10.87 9.54 -4.94
N ASP A 175 11.17 9.47 -6.24
CA ASP A 175 11.40 10.65 -7.08
C ASP A 175 10.14 11.53 -7.15
N LEU A 176 8.97 10.92 -7.20
CA LEU A 176 7.69 11.64 -7.22
C LEU A 176 7.42 12.35 -5.89
N CYS A 177 7.69 11.71 -4.76
CA CYS A 177 7.63 12.35 -3.45
C CYS A 177 8.61 13.54 -3.36
N ARG A 178 9.86 13.32 -3.76
CA ARG A 178 10.89 14.36 -3.75
C ARG A 178 10.52 15.57 -4.63
N LYS A 179 10.03 15.32 -5.85
CA LYS A 179 9.57 16.36 -6.78
C LYS A 179 8.46 17.23 -6.18
N ASN A 180 7.66 16.67 -5.29
CA ASN A 180 6.55 17.37 -4.63
C ASN A 180 6.89 17.90 -3.23
N ASN A 181 8.16 17.82 -2.80
CA ASN A 181 8.64 18.20 -1.46
C ASN A 181 7.96 17.43 -0.33
N ILE A 182 7.65 16.17 -0.55
CA ILE A 182 7.00 15.28 0.41
C ILE A 182 8.08 14.46 1.11
N LYS A 183 8.06 14.43 2.44
CA LYS A 183 8.90 13.53 3.22
C LYS A 183 8.35 12.10 3.10
N LEU A 184 9.18 11.16 2.69
CA LEU A 184 8.82 9.76 2.56
C LEU A 184 9.47 8.94 3.67
N VAL A 185 8.71 8.03 4.25
CA VAL A 185 9.17 7.02 5.20
C VAL A 185 8.69 5.65 4.71
N PHE A 186 9.57 4.67 4.69
CA PHE A 186 9.21 3.27 4.45
C PHE A 186 9.07 2.54 5.78
N VAL A 187 8.03 1.73 5.87
CA VAL A 187 7.76 0.90 7.06
C VAL A 187 7.44 -0.51 6.60
N VAL A 188 7.95 -1.48 7.34
CA VAL A 188 7.53 -2.89 7.23
C VAL A 188 6.95 -3.27 8.58
N SER A 189 5.64 -3.51 8.61
CA SER A 189 4.92 -3.90 9.81
C SER A 189 5.32 -5.30 10.28
N PRO A 190 5.23 -5.61 11.57
CA PRO A 190 5.42 -6.96 12.09
C PRO A 190 4.48 -7.96 11.42
N MET A 191 4.94 -9.18 11.23
CA MET A 191 4.15 -10.35 10.83
C MET A 191 4.52 -11.53 11.72
N TYR A 192 3.57 -12.41 11.99
CA TYR A 192 3.86 -13.65 12.75
C TYR A 192 4.48 -14.72 11.85
N VAL A 193 5.55 -14.30 11.16
CA VAL A 193 6.33 -15.11 10.22
C VAL A 193 7.80 -14.75 10.41
N LYS A 194 8.64 -15.73 10.65
CA LYS A 194 10.09 -15.49 10.79
C LYS A 194 10.73 -15.44 9.41
N VAL A 195 11.50 -14.40 9.14
CA VAL A 195 12.28 -14.23 7.90
C VAL A 195 13.75 -13.94 8.22
N ASP A 196 14.60 -14.10 7.21
CA ASP A 196 16.02 -13.78 7.35
C ASP A 196 16.25 -12.26 7.46
N LYS A 197 17.35 -11.86 8.10
CA LYS A 197 17.65 -10.44 8.36
C LYS A 197 17.87 -9.63 7.07
N ASP A 198 18.29 -10.26 5.99
CA ASP A 198 18.55 -9.68 4.68
C ASP A 198 17.32 -9.67 3.76
N TYR A 199 16.18 -10.13 4.28
CA TYR A 199 14.95 -10.29 3.49
C TYR A 199 14.54 -9.04 2.73
N TYR A 200 14.70 -7.86 3.32
CA TYR A 200 14.34 -6.57 2.70
C TYR A 200 15.55 -5.79 2.17
N ASP A 201 16.73 -6.38 2.05
CA ASP A 201 17.94 -5.68 1.61
C ASP A 201 17.81 -4.95 0.28
N PRO A 202 17.09 -5.47 -0.74
CA PRO A 202 16.89 -4.72 -1.97
C PRO A 202 16.16 -3.39 -1.78
N LEU A 203 15.19 -3.35 -0.86
CA LEU A 203 14.44 -2.13 -0.52
C LEU A 203 15.26 -1.21 0.38
N LYS A 204 15.95 -1.78 1.39
CA LYS A 204 16.86 -1.05 2.28
C LYS A 204 17.96 -0.34 1.50
N ALA A 205 18.53 -1.01 0.49
CA ALA A 205 19.56 -0.43 -0.38
C ALA A 205 19.06 0.77 -1.20
N ILE A 206 17.82 0.70 -1.71
CA ILE A 206 17.21 1.83 -2.43
C ILE A 206 16.90 2.97 -1.45
N ALA A 207 16.33 2.68 -0.30
CA ALA A 207 16.01 3.67 0.73
C ALA A 207 17.27 4.42 1.18
N ALA A 208 18.34 3.68 1.51
CA ALA A 208 19.63 4.26 1.94
C ALA A 208 20.24 5.20 0.89
N ARG A 209 20.27 4.78 -0.39
CA ARG A 209 20.81 5.62 -1.48
C ARG A 209 20.02 6.91 -1.68
N ASN A 210 18.75 6.91 -1.31
CA ASN A 210 17.87 8.05 -1.45
C ASN A 210 17.64 8.83 -0.15
N HIS A 211 18.31 8.45 0.93
CA HIS A 211 18.13 9.03 2.27
C HIS A 211 16.67 8.96 2.76
N VAL A 212 15.95 7.88 2.40
CA VAL A 212 14.61 7.59 2.88
C VAL A 212 14.72 6.75 4.16
N PRO A 213 14.15 7.17 5.29
CA PRO A 213 14.07 6.34 6.49
C PRO A 213 13.37 5.01 6.18
N PHE A 214 13.93 3.91 6.69
CA PHE A 214 13.39 2.57 6.55
C PHE A 214 13.25 1.92 7.93
N MET A 215 12.01 1.64 8.33
CA MET A 215 11.67 1.04 9.61
C MET A 215 11.23 -0.40 9.36
N ASP A 216 12.06 -1.36 9.76
CA ASP A 216 11.83 -2.80 9.52
C ASP A 216 11.49 -3.50 10.84
N TYR A 217 10.22 -3.53 11.18
CA TYR A 217 9.74 -4.21 12.39
C TYR A 217 9.50 -5.72 12.19
N HIS A 218 9.57 -6.22 10.96
CA HIS A 218 9.38 -7.63 10.66
C HIS A 218 10.66 -8.44 10.90
N THR A 219 11.79 -8.03 10.29
CA THR A 219 13.05 -8.78 10.48
C THR A 219 13.62 -8.62 11.88
N GLU A 220 13.23 -7.57 12.60
CA GLU A 220 13.53 -7.38 14.01
C GLU A 220 12.78 -8.37 14.91
N GLY A 221 11.74 -9.03 14.38
CA GLY A 221 10.96 -10.02 15.09
C GLY A 221 10.14 -9.44 16.25
N LEU A 222 9.72 -8.18 16.14
CA LEU A 222 8.91 -7.55 17.17
C LEU A 222 7.60 -8.31 17.38
N PHE A 223 7.26 -8.51 18.64
CA PHE A 223 6.04 -9.15 19.12
C PHE A 223 5.90 -10.64 18.81
N LEU A 224 6.94 -11.34 18.31
CA LEU A 224 6.87 -12.78 18.05
C LEU A 224 6.62 -13.63 19.31
N ASP A 225 6.90 -13.09 20.48
CA ASP A 225 6.59 -13.72 21.78
C ASP A 225 5.11 -13.53 22.19
N HIS A 226 4.35 -12.75 21.40
CA HIS A 226 2.96 -12.40 21.65
C HIS A 226 2.06 -12.75 20.46
N PRO A 227 1.76 -14.03 20.23
CA PRO A 227 0.91 -14.46 19.12
C PRO A 227 -0.51 -13.86 19.18
N ASP A 228 -0.96 -13.49 20.37
CA ASP A 228 -2.24 -12.83 20.65
C ASP A 228 -2.32 -11.38 20.12
N TYR A 229 -1.19 -10.78 19.75
CA TYR A 229 -1.16 -9.47 19.08
C TYR A 229 -1.43 -9.57 17.58
N PHE A 230 -1.36 -10.78 17.03
CA PHE A 230 -1.59 -11.03 15.62
C PHE A 230 -2.95 -11.68 15.44
N ARG A 231 -3.72 -11.16 14.53
CA ARG A 231 -5.00 -11.72 14.17
C ARG A 231 -4.86 -13.02 13.36
N ASP A 232 -3.88 -13.05 12.48
CA ASP A 232 -3.42 -14.17 11.66
C ASP A 232 -1.92 -13.99 11.40
N SER A 233 -1.32 -14.84 10.57
CA SER A 233 0.13 -14.77 10.31
C SER A 233 0.58 -13.46 9.62
N ASN A 234 -0.32 -12.72 8.99
CA ASN A 234 -0.01 -11.51 8.22
C ASN A 234 -0.51 -10.21 8.88
N HIS A 235 -1.51 -10.32 9.79
CA HIS A 235 -2.16 -9.15 10.40
C HIS A 235 -2.15 -9.23 11.91
#